data_1bf950aaf57fdcfa6bfb6f22dd986dbc
#
_entry.id   1bf950aaf57fdcfa6bfb6f22dd986dbc
#
_cell.length_a   1.000
_cell.length_b   1.000
_cell.length_c   1.000
_cell.angle_alpha   90.00
_cell.angle_beta   90.00
_cell.angle_gamma   90.00
#
_symmetry.space_group_name_H-M   'P 1'
#
loop_
_entity.id
_entity.type
_entity.pdbx_description
1 polymer ?
#
loop_
_entity_poly.entity_id
_entity_poly.type
_entity_poly.pdbx_seq_one_letter_code
_entity_poly.pdbx_strand_id
1 'polypeptide(L)'
;INFAIFLIIANIIDSSASASTDISTVASPLFEGTEGCFLLYDASTNAEIAQFNKAKCATQMAPDSTFKIALSLMAFDAEIIDQKTIFKWDKTPKGMEIWNSNHTPKTWMQFSVVWVSQEITQKIGLNKIKNYLKDFDYGNQDFSGDKERNNGLTEAWLESSLKISPEEQIQFLRKIINHNLPVKNSAIENTIENMYLQDLDNSTKLYGKTGAGFTANRTLQNGWFEGFIISKSGHKYVFVSALTGNLGSNLTSSIKAKKNAITILNTLNL
;
A
#
# COMPACT_ATOMS: atom_id res chain seq x y z
N ILE A 1 53.20 13.19 -40.07
CA ILE A 1 52.23 12.26 -39.49
C ILE A 1 51.92 12.80 -38.09
N ASN A 2 50.79 13.56 -37.99
CA ASN A 2 50.32 14.09 -36.68
C ASN A 2 49.38 13.07 -36.05
N PHE A 3 49.77 12.52 -34.91
CA PHE A 3 48.88 11.75 -34.03
C PHE A 3 48.10 12.68 -33.10
N ALA A 4 46.81 12.79 -33.32
CA ALA A 4 45.90 13.45 -32.38
C ALA A 4 45.49 12.46 -31.27
N ILE A 5 45.93 12.75 -30.05
CA ILE A 5 45.53 12.00 -28.85
C ILE A 5 44.13 12.56 -28.42
N PHE A 6 43.09 11.72 -28.61
CA PHE A 6 41.78 11.99 -28.02
C PHE A 6 41.77 11.64 -26.53
N LEU A 7 41.76 12.66 -25.67
CA LEU A 7 41.55 12.48 -24.24
C LEU A 7 40.03 12.22 -24.04
N ILE A 8 39.67 10.99 -23.70
CA ILE A 8 38.30 10.67 -23.24
C ILE A 8 38.25 11.04 -21.77
N ILE A 9 37.61 12.18 -21.46
CA ILE A 9 37.24 12.54 -20.07
C ILE A 9 36.05 11.69 -19.72
N ALA A 10 36.27 10.62 -18.97
CA ALA A 10 35.20 9.87 -18.31
C ALA A 10 34.62 10.77 -17.17
N ASN A 11 33.46 11.35 -17.36
CA ASN A 11 32.69 11.94 -16.29
C ASN A 11 32.27 10.81 -15.34
N ILE A 12 33.00 10.63 -14.26
CA ILE A 12 32.55 9.84 -13.11
C ILE A 12 31.43 10.67 -12.47
N ILE A 13 30.20 10.29 -12.76
CA ILE A 13 29.06 10.77 -12.00
C ILE A 13 29.18 10.09 -10.63
N ASP A 14 29.73 10.83 -9.68
CA ASP A 14 29.77 10.44 -8.28
C ASP A 14 28.32 10.45 -7.76
N SER A 15 27.63 9.32 -7.86
CA SER A 15 26.35 9.11 -7.23
C SER A 15 26.59 8.92 -5.73
N SER A 16 26.86 10.01 -5.02
CA SER A 16 26.79 10.00 -3.56
C SER A 16 25.35 9.62 -3.19
N ALA A 17 25.14 8.35 -2.86
CA ALA A 17 23.92 7.90 -2.22
C ALA A 17 23.76 8.75 -0.96
N SER A 18 22.78 9.66 -0.95
CA SER A 18 22.43 10.42 0.24
C SER A 18 22.15 9.40 1.34
N ALA A 19 22.86 9.50 2.46
CA ALA A 19 22.58 8.65 3.61
C ALA A 19 21.12 8.84 4.05
N SER A 20 20.41 7.74 4.28
CA SER A 20 19.01 7.80 4.76
C SER A 20 18.95 8.53 6.11
N THR A 21 17.90 9.33 6.31
CA THR A 21 17.71 10.06 7.56
C THR A 21 17.38 9.08 8.69
N ASP A 22 18.15 9.14 9.78
CA ASP A 22 17.83 8.40 11.00
C ASP A 22 16.64 9.06 11.72
N ILE A 23 15.52 8.35 11.72
CA ILE A 23 14.27 8.78 12.37
C ILE A 23 14.01 8.05 13.69
N SER A 24 14.97 7.30 14.22
CA SER A 24 14.80 6.46 15.42
C SER A 24 14.28 7.22 16.62
N THR A 25 14.75 8.46 16.82
CA THR A 25 14.31 9.32 17.93
C THR A 25 12.82 9.64 17.86
N VAL A 26 12.28 9.84 16.65
CA VAL A 26 10.85 10.14 16.43
C VAL A 26 10.04 8.84 16.39
N ALA A 27 10.55 7.81 15.70
CA ALA A 27 9.81 6.59 15.44
C ALA A 27 9.71 5.66 16.66
N SER A 28 10.79 5.50 17.45
CA SER A 28 10.78 4.54 18.56
C SER A 28 9.59 4.70 19.53
N PRO A 29 9.26 5.90 20.03
CA PRO A 29 8.10 6.07 20.91
C PRO A 29 6.77 5.82 20.21
N LEU A 30 6.67 6.06 18.88
CA LEU A 30 5.43 5.83 18.12
C LEU A 30 5.11 4.32 17.98
N PHE A 31 6.14 3.48 17.91
CA PHE A 31 5.98 2.03 17.80
C PHE A 31 6.06 1.30 19.13
N GLU A 32 6.20 2.02 20.27
CA GLU A 32 6.23 1.40 21.59
C GLU A 32 5.03 0.45 21.83
N GLY A 33 5.32 -0.72 22.42
CA GLY A 33 4.33 -1.79 22.66
C GLY A 33 3.89 -2.56 21.40
N THR A 34 4.54 -2.30 20.25
CA THR A 34 4.29 -3.02 19.00
C THR A 34 5.60 -3.35 18.28
N GLU A 35 5.60 -4.43 17.49
CA GLU A 35 6.65 -4.70 16.54
C GLU A 35 6.28 -4.04 15.20
N GLY A 36 6.93 -2.95 14.85
CA GLY A 36 6.58 -2.24 13.63
C GLY A 36 7.78 -1.69 12.91
N CYS A 37 7.54 -1.16 11.71
CA CYS A 37 8.52 -0.53 10.89
C CYS A 37 7.93 0.62 10.04
N PHE A 38 8.84 1.46 9.55
CA PHE A 38 8.50 2.53 8.61
C PHE A 38 9.54 2.61 7.52
N LEU A 39 9.09 2.83 6.29
CA LEU A 39 9.92 3.07 5.11
C LEU A 39 9.41 4.29 4.35
N LEU A 40 10.32 5.12 3.84
CA LEU A 40 10.06 6.21 2.93
C LEU A 40 11.11 6.24 1.84
N TYR A 41 10.67 6.24 0.59
CA TYR A 41 11.54 6.22 -0.59
C TYR A 41 11.16 7.33 -1.56
N ASP A 42 12.16 7.89 -2.21
CA ASP A 42 11.95 8.67 -3.44
C ASP A 42 11.38 7.76 -4.53
N ALA A 43 10.24 8.16 -5.10
CA ALA A 43 9.53 7.32 -6.06
C ALA A 43 10.31 7.14 -7.36
N SER A 44 11.05 8.18 -7.79
CA SER A 44 11.76 8.20 -9.09
C SER A 44 13.12 7.50 -9.02
N THR A 45 13.92 7.83 -8.00
CA THR A 45 15.30 7.34 -7.89
C THR A 45 15.44 6.02 -7.16
N ASN A 46 14.41 5.60 -6.41
CA ASN A 46 14.46 4.50 -5.45
C ASN A 46 15.45 4.74 -4.29
N ALA A 47 15.83 5.96 -4.05
CA ALA A 47 16.64 6.28 -2.89
C ALA A 47 15.81 6.13 -1.61
N GLU A 48 16.37 5.46 -0.62
CA GLU A 48 15.79 5.39 0.73
C GLU A 48 16.00 6.76 1.41
N ILE A 49 14.91 7.42 1.76
CA ILE A 49 14.93 8.74 2.40
C ILE A 49 14.95 8.61 3.91
N ALA A 50 14.11 7.72 4.45
CA ALA A 50 14.05 7.44 5.88
C ALA A 50 13.58 6.01 6.13
N GLN A 51 14.06 5.42 7.22
CA GLN A 51 13.66 4.08 7.64
C GLN A 51 13.70 3.93 9.16
N PHE A 52 12.82 3.08 9.65
CA PHE A 52 12.83 2.60 11.04
C PHE A 52 12.59 1.10 11.05
N ASN A 53 13.45 0.36 11.76
CA ASN A 53 13.38 -1.09 11.92
C ASN A 53 13.24 -1.85 10.59
N LYS A 54 14.15 -1.60 9.66
CA LYS A 54 14.14 -2.16 8.30
C LYS A 54 14.06 -3.69 8.29
N ALA A 55 14.73 -4.38 9.22
CA ALA A 55 14.66 -5.84 9.30
C ALA A 55 13.22 -6.36 9.49
N LYS A 56 12.37 -5.64 10.22
CA LYS A 56 10.95 -5.97 10.36
C LYS A 56 10.16 -5.71 9.08
N CYS A 57 10.57 -4.72 8.29
CA CYS A 57 9.95 -4.41 7.01
C CYS A 57 10.11 -5.51 5.95
N ALA A 58 11.05 -6.43 6.09
CA ALA A 58 11.20 -7.60 5.22
C ALA A 58 10.22 -8.75 5.54
N THR A 59 9.48 -8.67 6.66
CA THR A 59 8.56 -9.74 7.08
C THR A 59 7.23 -9.62 6.36
N GLN A 60 6.84 -10.67 5.64
CA GLN A 60 5.53 -10.73 4.99
C GLN A 60 4.39 -10.93 5.98
N MET A 61 3.30 -10.20 5.81
CA MET A 61 2.06 -10.33 6.56
C MET A 61 0.86 -10.12 5.62
N ALA A 62 -0.35 -10.48 6.07
CA ALA A 62 -1.55 -10.26 5.25
C ALA A 62 -1.72 -8.75 4.93
N PRO A 63 -2.01 -8.39 3.68
CA PRO A 63 -2.22 -6.99 3.31
C PRO A 63 -3.51 -6.40 3.87
N ASP A 64 -4.45 -7.23 4.23
CA ASP A 64 -5.78 -6.82 4.68
C ASP A 64 -6.41 -5.80 3.70
N SER A 65 -6.92 -4.69 4.19
CA SER A 65 -7.56 -3.69 3.34
C SER A 65 -6.59 -2.89 2.45
N THR A 66 -5.27 -3.02 2.59
CA THR A 66 -4.34 -2.38 1.64
C THR A 66 -4.37 -3.08 0.28
N PHE A 67 -4.77 -4.37 0.23
CA PHE A 67 -5.02 -5.08 -1.02
C PHE A 67 -6.01 -4.37 -1.95
N LYS A 68 -6.88 -3.49 -1.41
CA LYS A 68 -7.80 -2.69 -2.23
C LYS A 68 -7.08 -1.82 -3.28
N ILE A 69 -5.82 -1.44 -3.05
CA ILE A 69 -5.01 -0.71 -4.04
C ILE A 69 -4.80 -1.60 -5.27
N ALA A 70 -4.28 -2.81 -5.09
CA ALA A 70 -4.08 -3.77 -6.17
C ALA A 70 -5.42 -4.17 -6.83
N LEU A 71 -6.45 -4.43 -6.02
CA LEU A 71 -7.76 -4.81 -6.51
C LEU A 71 -8.44 -3.68 -7.31
N SER A 72 -8.23 -2.42 -6.94
CA SER A 72 -8.71 -1.25 -7.69
C SER A 72 -8.09 -1.18 -9.09
N LEU A 73 -6.76 -1.35 -9.19
CA LEU A 73 -6.06 -1.43 -10.47
C LEU A 73 -6.63 -2.54 -11.36
N MET A 74 -6.79 -3.75 -10.79
CA MET A 74 -7.35 -4.91 -11.50
C MET A 74 -8.76 -4.63 -12.00
N ALA A 75 -9.61 -4.03 -11.16
CA ALA A 75 -11.02 -3.81 -11.46
C ALA A 75 -11.24 -2.73 -12.54
N PHE A 76 -10.47 -1.64 -12.50
CA PHE A 76 -10.50 -0.59 -13.53
C PHE A 76 -9.86 -1.07 -14.84
N ASP A 77 -8.74 -1.82 -14.77
CA ASP A 77 -8.07 -2.33 -15.97
C ASP A 77 -8.93 -3.36 -16.72
N ALA A 78 -9.58 -4.25 -15.96
CA ALA A 78 -10.51 -5.24 -16.50
C ALA A 78 -11.88 -4.66 -16.91
N GLU A 79 -12.09 -3.34 -16.76
CA GLU A 79 -13.34 -2.63 -17.06
C GLU A 79 -14.58 -3.19 -16.32
N ILE A 80 -14.36 -3.78 -15.13
CA ILE A 80 -15.43 -4.27 -14.25
C ILE A 80 -16.10 -3.12 -13.50
N ILE A 81 -15.34 -2.04 -13.27
CA ILE A 81 -15.81 -0.80 -12.67
C ILE A 81 -15.33 0.41 -13.44
N ASP A 82 -16.07 1.50 -13.31
CA ASP A 82 -15.69 2.88 -13.63
C ASP A 82 -15.95 3.78 -12.42
N GLN A 83 -15.59 5.07 -12.47
CA GLN A 83 -15.79 6.02 -11.36
C GLN A 83 -17.28 6.29 -11.04
N LYS A 84 -18.20 5.91 -11.94
CA LYS A 84 -19.65 6.07 -11.77
C LYS A 84 -20.32 4.80 -11.23
N THR A 85 -19.60 3.72 -11.12
CA THR A 85 -20.12 2.43 -10.64
C THR A 85 -20.72 2.57 -9.24
N ILE A 86 -21.91 2.01 -9.04
CA ILE A 86 -22.59 1.93 -7.75
C ILE A 86 -22.70 0.47 -7.35
N PHE A 87 -22.00 0.10 -6.28
CA PHE A 87 -22.17 -1.17 -5.60
C PHE A 87 -23.43 -1.08 -4.72
N LYS A 88 -24.45 -1.85 -5.07
CA LYS A 88 -25.73 -1.82 -4.37
C LYS A 88 -25.69 -2.74 -3.16
N TRP A 89 -25.93 -2.17 -1.98
CA TRP A 89 -26.10 -2.95 -0.76
C TRP A 89 -27.36 -3.81 -0.83
N ASP A 90 -27.22 -5.08 -0.49
CA ASP A 90 -28.28 -6.08 -0.51
C ASP A 90 -29.24 -6.02 0.69
N LYS A 91 -29.13 -4.97 1.53
CA LYS A 91 -29.86 -4.75 2.79
C LYS A 91 -29.57 -5.79 3.88
N THR A 92 -28.59 -6.69 3.67
CA THR A 92 -28.11 -7.60 4.71
C THR A 92 -27.09 -6.90 5.59
N PRO A 93 -27.24 -6.88 6.92
CA PRO A 93 -26.28 -6.26 7.83
C PRO A 93 -24.85 -6.78 7.59
N LYS A 94 -23.89 -5.87 7.45
CA LYS A 94 -22.47 -6.14 7.29
C LYS A 94 -21.73 -5.85 8.60
N GLY A 95 -20.45 -6.20 8.68
CA GLY A 95 -19.68 -6.11 9.92
C GLY A 95 -19.50 -4.70 10.52
N MET A 96 -19.64 -3.66 9.70
CA MET A 96 -19.60 -2.25 10.15
C MET A 96 -20.81 -1.50 9.61
N GLU A 97 -21.41 -0.61 10.44
CA GLU A 97 -22.60 0.13 10.04
C GLU A 97 -22.37 0.97 8.78
N ILE A 98 -21.22 1.62 8.66
CA ILE A 98 -20.86 2.40 7.46
C ILE A 98 -20.88 1.56 6.16
N TRP A 99 -20.80 0.23 6.25
CA TRP A 99 -20.86 -0.68 5.10
C TRP A 99 -22.30 -0.99 4.67
N ASN A 100 -23.29 -0.61 5.48
CA ASN A 100 -24.73 -0.89 5.26
C ASN A 100 -25.36 0.18 4.36
N SER A 101 -24.73 0.47 3.24
CA SER A 101 -25.16 1.46 2.25
C SER A 101 -24.61 1.14 0.86
N ASN A 102 -25.11 1.83 -0.16
CA ASN A 102 -24.50 1.76 -1.49
C ASN A 102 -23.16 2.47 -1.50
N HIS A 103 -22.19 1.94 -2.24
CA HIS A 103 -20.85 2.49 -2.33
C HIS A 103 -20.44 2.79 -3.77
N THR A 104 -19.60 3.81 -3.94
CA THR A 104 -18.84 4.10 -5.16
C THR A 104 -17.42 3.52 -5.02
N PRO A 105 -16.61 3.46 -6.08
CA PRO A 105 -15.20 3.09 -5.95
C PRO A 105 -14.43 3.92 -4.91
N LYS A 106 -14.73 5.22 -4.84
CA LYS A 106 -14.12 6.11 -3.83
C LYS A 106 -14.52 5.74 -2.41
N THR A 107 -15.82 5.58 -2.12
CA THR A 107 -16.29 5.23 -0.76
C THR A 107 -15.92 3.80 -0.37
N TRP A 108 -15.86 2.86 -1.33
CA TRP A 108 -15.31 1.53 -1.11
C TRP A 108 -13.85 1.59 -0.62
N MET A 109 -12.99 2.37 -1.31
CA MET A 109 -11.61 2.58 -0.91
C MET A 109 -11.52 3.26 0.45
N GLN A 110 -12.26 4.37 0.65
CA GLN A 110 -12.24 5.21 1.84
C GLN A 110 -12.69 4.46 3.10
N PHE A 111 -13.81 3.73 3.02
CA PHE A 111 -14.40 3.03 4.17
C PHE A 111 -13.98 1.56 4.28
N SER A 112 -13.05 1.12 3.46
CA SER A 112 -12.51 -0.25 3.48
C SER A 112 -13.57 -1.35 3.35
N VAL A 113 -14.61 -1.13 2.54
CA VAL A 113 -15.80 -2.01 2.46
C VAL A 113 -15.41 -3.39 1.95
N VAL A 114 -15.50 -4.41 2.80
CA VAL A 114 -15.03 -5.77 2.48
C VAL A 114 -15.94 -6.45 1.46
N TRP A 115 -17.26 -6.38 1.62
CA TRP A 115 -18.18 -7.06 0.73
C TRP A 115 -18.08 -6.58 -0.73
N VAL A 116 -17.72 -5.29 -0.94
CA VAL A 116 -17.45 -4.79 -2.30
C VAL A 116 -16.19 -5.43 -2.88
N SER A 117 -15.13 -5.60 -2.07
CA SER A 117 -13.92 -6.30 -2.52
C SER A 117 -14.24 -7.74 -2.93
N GLN A 118 -15.05 -8.44 -2.15
CA GLN A 118 -15.48 -9.82 -2.42
C GLN A 118 -16.33 -9.91 -3.71
N GLU A 119 -17.19 -8.94 -3.97
CA GLU A 119 -17.94 -8.85 -5.23
C GLU A 119 -17.00 -8.63 -6.43
N ILE A 120 -16.04 -7.72 -6.30
CA ILE A 120 -15.07 -7.42 -7.37
C ILE A 120 -14.20 -8.64 -7.67
N THR A 121 -13.64 -9.30 -6.66
CA THR A 121 -12.78 -10.49 -6.87
C THR A 121 -13.53 -11.64 -7.55
N GLN A 122 -14.80 -11.85 -7.19
CA GLN A 122 -15.65 -12.84 -7.84
C GLN A 122 -15.91 -12.51 -9.32
N LYS A 123 -16.13 -11.22 -9.64
CA LYS A 123 -16.31 -10.76 -11.03
C LYS A 123 -15.03 -10.87 -11.86
N ILE A 124 -13.87 -10.58 -11.29
CA ILE A 124 -12.57 -10.74 -11.97
C ILE A 124 -12.26 -12.22 -12.20
N GLY A 125 -12.52 -13.05 -11.20
CA GLY A 125 -12.24 -14.49 -11.21
C GLY A 125 -10.78 -14.84 -10.87
N LEU A 126 -10.60 -16.03 -10.30
CA LEU A 126 -9.34 -16.49 -9.71
C LEU A 126 -8.15 -16.44 -10.68
N ASN A 127 -8.35 -16.92 -11.92
CA ASN A 127 -7.25 -17.01 -12.90
C ASN A 127 -6.72 -15.62 -13.30
N LYS A 128 -7.63 -14.65 -13.51
CA LYS A 128 -7.21 -13.28 -13.83
C LYS A 128 -6.51 -12.62 -12.65
N ILE A 129 -7.01 -12.80 -11.42
CA ILE A 129 -6.36 -12.28 -10.21
C ILE A 129 -4.93 -12.83 -10.09
N LYS A 130 -4.73 -14.14 -10.26
CA LYS A 130 -3.39 -14.74 -10.22
C LYS A 130 -2.44 -14.16 -11.27
N ASN A 131 -2.93 -13.89 -12.48
CA ASN A 131 -2.13 -13.24 -13.52
C ASN A 131 -1.73 -11.83 -13.09
N TYR A 132 -2.67 -11.00 -12.60
CA TYR A 132 -2.36 -9.67 -12.10
C TYR A 132 -1.36 -9.69 -10.93
N LEU A 133 -1.51 -10.60 -9.96
CA LEU A 133 -0.58 -10.71 -8.84
C LEU A 133 0.84 -11.01 -9.32
N LYS A 134 0.97 -11.87 -10.32
CA LYS A 134 2.25 -12.18 -10.98
C LYS A 134 2.80 -10.95 -11.72
N ASP A 135 1.97 -10.28 -12.52
CA ASP A 135 2.36 -9.12 -13.32
C ASP A 135 2.76 -7.93 -12.43
N PHE A 136 2.14 -7.79 -11.27
CA PHE A 136 2.45 -6.78 -10.26
C PHE A 136 3.68 -7.15 -9.41
N ASP A 137 4.09 -8.42 -9.41
CA ASP A 137 5.07 -8.96 -8.48
C ASP A 137 4.63 -8.73 -7.02
N TYR A 138 3.38 -9.10 -6.72
CA TYR A 138 2.71 -8.75 -5.47
C TYR A 138 2.91 -9.82 -4.40
N GLY A 139 3.88 -9.63 -3.54
CA GLY A 139 4.16 -10.52 -2.41
C GLY A 139 4.32 -12.00 -2.81
N ASN A 140 3.75 -12.90 -2.03
CA ASN A 140 3.82 -14.35 -2.29
C ASN A 140 2.88 -14.83 -3.42
N GLN A 141 2.04 -13.97 -3.98
CA GLN A 141 1.10 -14.26 -5.08
C GLN A 141 0.09 -15.39 -4.79
N ASP A 142 -0.02 -15.81 -3.54
CA ASP A 142 -0.91 -16.90 -3.14
C ASP A 142 -2.34 -16.41 -2.87
N PHE A 143 -3.25 -16.73 -3.77
CA PHE A 143 -4.67 -16.37 -3.67
C PHE A 143 -5.55 -17.61 -3.44
N SER A 144 -5.02 -18.65 -2.80
CA SER A 144 -5.76 -19.90 -2.54
C SER A 144 -6.81 -19.79 -1.43
N GLY A 145 -6.59 -18.85 -0.49
CA GLY A 145 -7.43 -18.72 0.70
C GLY A 145 -7.03 -19.68 1.82
N ASP A 146 -7.93 -19.90 2.76
CA ASP A 146 -7.71 -20.83 3.86
C ASP A 146 -7.70 -22.27 3.37
N LYS A 147 -6.80 -23.05 3.95
CA LYS A 147 -6.69 -24.46 3.62
C LYS A 147 -8.06 -25.15 3.75
N GLU A 148 -8.44 -25.91 2.74
CA GLU A 148 -9.67 -26.73 2.68
C GLU A 148 -10.99 -25.93 2.61
N ARG A 149 -10.96 -24.58 2.58
CA ARG A 149 -12.19 -23.75 2.55
C ARG A 149 -12.61 -23.29 1.16
N ASN A 150 -11.73 -23.35 0.16
CA ASN A 150 -11.98 -22.85 -1.19
C ASN A 150 -12.52 -21.40 -1.21
N ASN A 151 -12.01 -20.54 -0.30
CA ASN A 151 -12.48 -19.18 -0.08
C ASN A 151 -11.48 -18.11 -0.58
N GLY A 152 -10.57 -18.47 -1.48
CA GLY A 152 -9.55 -17.54 -1.98
C GLY A 152 -10.15 -16.24 -2.52
N LEU A 153 -11.23 -16.31 -3.28
CA LEU A 153 -11.90 -15.12 -3.85
C LEU A 153 -12.57 -14.20 -2.81
N THR A 154 -12.71 -14.64 -1.58
CA THR A 154 -13.37 -13.85 -0.53
C THR A 154 -12.48 -13.52 0.66
N GLU A 155 -11.43 -14.34 0.91
CA GLU A 155 -10.65 -14.26 2.15
C GLU A 155 -9.14 -14.22 1.94
N ALA A 156 -8.59 -14.50 0.74
CA ALA A 156 -7.15 -14.68 0.55
C ALA A 156 -6.30 -13.54 1.14
N TRP A 157 -6.76 -12.30 1.06
CA TRP A 157 -6.07 -11.11 1.57
C TRP A 157 -6.39 -10.75 3.03
N LEU A 158 -7.40 -11.41 3.63
CA LEU A 158 -7.88 -11.17 5.00
C LEU A 158 -7.26 -12.20 5.95
N GLU A 159 -6.03 -11.95 6.41
CA GLU A 159 -5.29 -12.80 7.35
C GLU A 159 -5.07 -14.26 6.86
N SER A 160 -5.26 -14.50 5.56
CA SER A 160 -5.21 -15.83 4.93
C SER A 160 -3.94 -16.00 4.07
N SER A 161 -4.05 -16.61 2.88
CA SER A 161 -2.90 -17.07 2.09
C SER A 161 -2.04 -15.96 1.50
N LEU A 162 -2.64 -14.83 1.06
CA LEU A 162 -1.89 -13.75 0.44
C LEU A 162 -1.08 -12.98 1.49
N LYS A 163 0.23 -12.88 1.25
CA LYS A 163 1.17 -12.16 2.12
C LYS A 163 2.06 -11.25 1.30
N ILE A 164 2.42 -10.13 1.89
CA ILE A 164 3.34 -9.14 1.32
C ILE A 164 4.10 -8.45 2.44
N SER A 165 5.36 -8.10 2.20
CA SER A 165 6.16 -7.33 3.14
C SER A 165 6.04 -5.83 2.88
N PRO A 166 6.31 -4.97 3.87
CA PRO A 166 6.45 -3.52 3.67
C PRO A 166 7.45 -3.14 2.57
N GLU A 167 8.56 -3.86 2.42
CA GLU A 167 9.53 -3.61 1.34
C GLU A 167 8.93 -3.91 -0.03
N GLU A 168 8.21 -5.02 -0.18
CA GLU A 168 7.50 -5.36 -1.42
C GLU A 168 6.39 -4.35 -1.74
N GLN A 169 5.66 -3.84 -0.72
CA GLN A 169 4.68 -2.77 -0.88
C GLN A 169 5.30 -1.47 -1.40
N ILE A 170 6.49 -1.08 -0.90
CA ILE A 170 7.24 0.07 -1.44
C ILE A 170 7.47 -0.10 -2.95
N GLN A 171 7.93 -1.27 -3.38
CA GLN A 171 8.20 -1.51 -4.81
C GLN A 171 6.90 -1.49 -5.63
N PHE A 172 5.83 -2.06 -5.12
CA PHE A 172 4.51 -2.02 -5.77
C PHE A 172 3.97 -0.59 -5.91
N LEU A 173 4.00 0.21 -4.84
CA LEU A 173 3.55 1.61 -4.85
C LEU A 173 4.39 2.47 -5.81
N ARG A 174 5.70 2.21 -5.90
CA ARG A 174 6.57 2.89 -6.87
C ARG A 174 6.19 2.57 -8.31
N LYS A 175 5.86 1.29 -8.61
CA LYS A 175 5.37 0.90 -9.93
C LYS A 175 4.08 1.67 -10.28
N ILE A 176 3.18 1.88 -9.31
CA ILE A 176 1.93 2.65 -9.51
C ILE A 176 2.23 4.11 -9.85
N ILE A 177 2.94 4.82 -8.95
CA ILE A 177 3.11 6.28 -9.08
C ILE A 177 3.99 6.67 -10.27
N ASN A 178 4.79 5.74 -10.78
CA ASN A 178 5.63 5.89 -11.98
C ASN A 178 4.99 5.31 -13.25
N HIS A 179 3.74 4.82 -13.18
CA HIS A 179 3.03 4.21 -14.31
C HIS A 179 3.77 3.01 -14.94
N ASN A 180 4.46 2.22 -14.10
CA ASN A 180 5.29 1.08 -14.51
C ASN A 180 4.61 -0.28 -14.27
N LEU A 181 3.27 -0.32 -14.26
CA LEU A 181 2.50 -1.56 -14.23
C LEU A 181 1.89 -1.86 -15.60
N PRO A 182 1.75 -3.14 -15.99
CA PRO A 182 1.15 -3.53 -17.27
C PRO A 182 -0.38 -3.46 -17.23
N VAL A 183 -0.90 -2.29 -16.92
CA VAL A 183 -2.34 -1.96 -16.88
C VAL A 183 -2.57 -0.62 -17.57
N LYS A 184 -3.82 -0.33 -17.93
CA LYS A 184 -4.20 0.95 -18.53
C LYS A 184 -3.82 2.12 -17.62
N ASN A 185 -3.29 3.21 -18.21
CA ASN A 185 -3.00 4.43 -17.44
C ASN A 185 -4.25 4.96 -16.72
N SER A 186 -5.43 4.86 -17.33
CA SER A 186 -6.68 5.24 -16.68
C SER A 186 -6.99 4.43 -15.42
N ALA A 187 -6.60 3.15 -15.36
CA ALA A 187 -6.75 2.34 -14.15
C ALA A 187 -5.84 2.84 -13.02
N ILE A 188 -4.62 3.23 -13.35
CA ILE A 188 -3.68 3.83 -12.40
C ILE A 188 -4.23 5.18 -11.89
N GLU A 189 -4.63 6.08 -12.78
CA GLU A 189 -5.13 7.41 -12.43
C GLU A 189 -6.39 7.34 -11.56
N ASN A 190 -7.37 6.49 -11.92
CA ASN A 190 -8.58 6.27 -11.14
C ASN A 190 -8.28 5.70 -9.76
N THR A 191 -7.31 4.79 -9.65
CA THR A 191 -6.89 4.23 -8.36
C THR A 191 -6.23 5.31 -7.49
N ILE A 192 -5.32 6.10 -8.05
CA ILE A 192 -4.65 7.22 -7.37
C ILE A 192 -5.69 8.24 -6.86
N GLU A 193 -6.66 8.63 -7.71
CA GLU A 193 -7.72 9.56 -7.33
C GLU A 193 -8.51 9.04 -6.11
N ASN A 194 -8.84 7.75 -6.08
CA ASN A 194 -9.57 7.13 -4.99
C ASN A 194 -8.74 6.97 -3.69
N MET A 195 -7.40 7.02 -3.80
CA MET A 195 -6.48 6.97 -2.65
C MET A 195 -6.26 8.33 -1.98
N TYR A 196 -6.66 9.45 -2.60
CA TYR A 196 -6.48 10.79 -2.00
C TYR A 196 -7.21 10.89 -0.66
N LEU A 197 -6.50 11.37 0.36
CA LEU A 197 -6.99 11.51 1.72
C LEU A 197 -7.15 12.98 2.15
N GLN A 198 -6.06 13.74 2.07
CA GLN A 198 -5.99 15.12 2.57
C GLN A 198 -4.70 15.80 2.12
N ASP A 199 -4.61 17.10 2.31
CA ASP A 199 -3.34 17.81 2.30
C ASP A 199 -2.73 17.81 3.72
N LEU A 200 -1.41 17.67 3.81
CA LEU A 200 -0.64 17.84 5.05
C LEU A 200 -0.33 19.31 5.28
N ASP A 201 0.21 19.66 6.46
CA ASP A 201 0.44 21.06 6.92
C ASP A 201 1.27 21.92 5.95
N ASN A 202 2.19 21.30 5.20
CA ASN A 202 3.05 21.95 4.20
C ASN A 202 2.47 21.96 2.78
N SER A 203 1.17 21.73 2.62
CA SER A 203 0.49 21.60 1.33
C SER A 203 0.95 20.38 0.50
N THR A 204 1.57 19.39 1.13
CA THR A 204 1.89 18.09 0.53
C THR A 204 0.64 17.24 0.46
N LYS A 205 0.30 16.71 -0.71
CA LYS A 205 -0.87 15.85 -0.87
C LYS A 205 -0.58 14.44 -0.37
N LEU A 206 -1.44 13.93 0.51
CA LEU A 206 -1.35 12.59 1.07
C LEU A 206 -2.36 11.66 0.40
N TYR A 207 -1.85 10.57 -0.14
CA TYR A 207 -2.61 9.47 -0.72
C TYR A 207 -2.28 8.19 0.05
N GLY A 208 -3.27 7.38 0.35
CA GLY A 208 -2.96 6.14 1.05
C GLY A 208 -4.15 5.27 1.37
N LYS A 209 -3.81 4.10 1.88
CA LYS A 209 -4.77 3.09 2.32
C LYS A 209 -4.35 2.47 3.63
N THR A 210 -5.30 2.31 4.53
CA THR A 210 -5.14 1.57 5.78
C THR A 210 -5.50 0.10 5.60
N GLY A 211 -4.83 -0.78 6.34
CA GLY A 211 -5.21 -2.19 6.49
C GLY A 211 -5.18 -2.57 7.97
N ALA A 212 -6.12 -3.39 8.39
CA ALA A 212 -6.17 -3.92 9.75
C ALA A 212 -6.73 -5.33 9.76
N GLY A 213 -6.11 -6.18 10.54
CA GLY A 213 -6.51 -7.56 10.74
C GLY A 213 -5.98 -8.10 12.05
N PHE A 214 -6.26 -9.38 12.31
CA PHE A 214 -5.68 -10.11 13.44
C PHE A 214 -4.68 -11.14 12.92
N THR A 215 -3.70 -11.51 13.73
CA THR A 215 -2.88 -12.69 13.44
C THR A 215 -3.75 -13.95 13.45
N ALA A 216 -3.28 -15.03 12.83
CA ALA A 216 -4.04 -16.27 12.67
C ALA A 216 -4.61 -16.83 13.99
N ASN A 217 -3.89 -16.63 15.11
CA ASN A 217 -4.36 -17.02 16.45
C ASN A 217 -5.21 -15.93 17.15
N ARG A 218 -5.46 -14.80 16.49
CA ARG A 218 -6.21 -13.64 16.97
C ARG A 218 -5.70 -13.01 18.27
N THR A 219 -4.44 -13.22 18.62
CA THR A 219 -3.82 -12.64 19.83
C THR A 219 -3.22 -11.28 19.59
N LEU A 220 -2.79 -11.00 18.35
CA LEU A 220 -2.20 -9.74 17.95
C LEU A 220 -2.99 -9.13 16.78
N GLN A 221 -2.87 -7.82 16.60
CA GLN A 221 -3.39 -7.12 15.46
C GLN A 221 -2.27 -6.77 14.48
N ASN A 222 -2.54 -6.91 13.18
CA ASN A 222 -1.75 -6.35 12.11
C ASN A 222 -2.31 -5.00 11.72
N GLY A 223 -1.46 -4.02 11.52
CA GLY A 223 -1.87 -2.68 11.11
C GLY A 223 -0.98 -2.13 10.01
N TRP A 224 -1.61 -1.57 8.97
CA TRP A 224 -0.98 -0.97 7.82
C TRP A 224 -1.45 0.46 7.59
N PHE A 225 -0.54 1.29 7.16
CA PHE A 225 -0.85 2.50 6.42
C PHE A 225 0.23 2.73 5.38
N GLU A 226 -0.15 2.75 4.12
CA GLU A 226 0.77 2.84 3.00
C GLU A 226 0.22 3.74 1.90
N GLY A 227 1.12 4.27 1.08
CA GLY A 227 0.73 5.14 0.00
C GLY A 227 1.89 6.01 -0.50
N PHE A 228 1.54 7.22 -0.92
CA PHE A 228 2.52 8.18 -1.40
C PHE A 228 2.12 9.61 -1.03
N ILE A 229 3.10 10.47 -1.05
CA ILE A 229 2.92 11.91 -0.92
C ILE A 229 3.44 12.60 -2.18
N ILE A 230 2.79 13.70 -2.55
CA ILE A 230 3.22 14.60 -3.62
C ILE A 230 3.47 15.96 -2.98
N SER A 231 4.73 16.37 -2.92
CA SER A 231 5.11 17.66 -2.36
C SER A 231 4.57 18.82 -3.20
N LYS A 232 4.59 20.02 -2.65
CA LYS A 232 4.20 21.24 -3.36
C LYS A 232 4.99 21.47 -4.66
N SER A 233 6.25 21.02 -4.70
CA SER A 233 7.09 21.06 -5.91
C SER A 233 6.75 19.97 -6.94
N GLY A 234 5.83 19.06 -6.64
CA GLY A 234 5.50 17.90 -7.48
C GLY A 234 6.40 16.69 -7.26
N HIS A 235 7.35 16.75 -6.33
CA HIS A 235 8.19 15.59 -5.99
C HIS A 235 7.36 14.49 -5.32
N LYS A 236 7.65 13.24 -5.65
CA LYS A 236 6.85 12.08 -5.23
C LYS A 236 7.66 11.16 -4.33
N TYR A 237 7.09 10.79 -3.21
CA TYR A 237 7.66 9.80 -2.29
C TYR A 237 6.64 8.71 -1.99
N VAL A 238 7.10 7.47 -1.81
CA VAL A 238 6.28 6.34 -1.38
C VAL A 238 6.64 5.96 0.04
N PHE A 239 5.64 5.59 0.84
CA PHE A 239 5.84 5.22 2.23
C PHE A 239 5.01 4.00 2.62
N VAL A 240 5.51 3.27 3.62
CA VAL A 240 4.79 2.20 4.31
C VAL A 240 5.07 2.29 5.80
N SER A 241 4.01 2.27 6.61
CA SER A 241 4.03 2.06 8.06
C SER A 241 3.27 0.78 8.37
N ALA A 242 3.93 -0.19 8.96
CA ALA A 242 3.35 -1.47 9.32
C ALA A 242 3.69 -1.83 10.76
N LEU A 243 2.76 -2.48 11.45
CA LEU A 243 2.96 -2.93 12.82
C LEU A 243 2.17 -4.19 13.15
N THR A 244 2.66 -4.92 14.16
CA THR A 244 1.96 -6.04 14.80
C THR A 244 2.05 -5.87 16.30
N GLY A 245 0.95 -6.03 17.02
CA GLY A 245 0.97 -5.88 18.49
C GLY A 245 -0.34 -6.24 19.18
N ASN A 246 -0.28 -6.38 20.50
CA ASN A 246 -1.46 -6.55 21.32
C ASN A 246 -2.08 -5.18 21.62
N LEU A 247 -3.11 -4.82 20.86
CA LEU A 247 -3.81 -3.53 20.94
C LEU A 247 -5.23 -3.66 21.50
N GLY A 248 -5.50 -4.73 22.23
CA GLY A 248 -6.80 -5.01 22.82
C GLY A 248 -7.79 -5.66 21.83
N SER A 249 -9.07 -5.66 22.19
CA SER A 249 -10.12 -6.35 21.41
C SER A 249 -10.63 -5.55 20.24
N ASN A 250 -10.55 -4.21 20.28
CA ASN A 250 -10.99 -3.34 19.21
C ASN A 250 -9.89 -3.23 18.14
N LEU A 251 -10.27 -3.39 16.87
CA LEU A 251 -9.33 -3.31 15.75
C LEU A 251 -8.85 -1.88 15.51
N THR A 252 -7.76 -1.48 16.16
CA THR A 252 -7.22 -0.12 16.15
C THR A 252 -5.84 0.00 15.50
N SER A 253 -5.25 -1.12 15.09
CA SER A 253 -3.89 -1.20 14.56
C SER A 253 -3.64 -0.30 13.35
N SER A 254 -4.60 -0.20 12.43
CA SER A 254 -4.47 0.69 11.27
C SER A 254 -4.53 2.18 11.64
N ILE A 255 -5.26 2.52 12.70
CA ILE A 255 -5.32 3.91 13.22
C ILE A 255 -3.94 4.27 13.77
N LYS A 256 -3.30 3.37 14.55
CA LYS A 256 -1.95 3.57 15.06
C LYS A 256 -0.94 3.67 13.92
N ALA A 257 -0.98 2.77 12.94
CA ALA A 257 -0.08 2.80 11.77
C ALA A 257 -0.20 4.12 10.99
N LYS A 258 -1.43 4.61 10.76
CA LYS A 258 -1.68 5.89 10.08
C LYS A 258 -1.16 7.07 10.89
N LYS A 259 -1.43 7.10 12.20
CA LYS A 259 -0.93 8.17 13.09
C LYS A 259 0.59 8.21 13.08
N ASN A 260 1.25 7.06 13.20
CA ASN A 260 2.71 6.96 13.18
C ASN A 260 3.28 7.54 11.87
N ALA A 261 2.75 7.09 10.72
CA ALA A 261 3.21 7.56 9.41
C ALA A 261 3.05 9.09 9.26
N ILE A 262 1.88 9.64 9.57
CA ILE A 262 1.63 11.08 9.43
C ILE A 262 2.57 11.89 10.36
N THR A 263 2.78 11.44 11.59
CA THR A 263 3.72 12.10 12.51
C THR A 263 5.14 12.11 11.95
N ILE A 264 5.61 10.98 11.42
CA ILE A 264 6.96 10.90 10.81
C ILE A 264 7.04 11.77 9.56
N LEU A 265 6.07 11.71 8.65
CA LEU A 265 6.04 12.49 7.41
C LEU A 265 6.07 14.00 7.68
N ASN A 266 5.32 14.49 8.69
CA ASN A 266 5.33 15.91 9.09
C ASN A 266 6.69 16.35 9.66
N THR A 267 7.43 15.43 10.30
CA THR A 267 8.75 15.76 10.86
C THR A 267 9.81 15.92 9.77
N LEU A 268 9.65 15.28 8.63
CA LEU A 268 10.65 15.24 7.55
C LEU A 268 10.63 16.47 6.62
N ASN A 269 9.62 17.34 6.71
CA ASN A 269 9.51 18.60 5.92
C ASN A 269 9.75 18.41 4.40
N LEU A 270 9.09 17.40 3.78
CA LEU A 270 9.30 16.99 2.38
C LEU A 270 8.57 17.87 1.36
#